data_69e92badb5ae92fb9afb3064bab726b7
#
_entry.id   69e92badb5ae92fb9afb3064bab726b7
#
_cell.length_a   1.000
_cell.length_b   1.000
_cell.length_c   1.000
_cell.angle_alpha   90.00
_cell.angle_beta   90.00
_cell.angle_gamma   90.00
#
_symmetry.space_group_name_H-M   'P 1'
#
loop_
_entity.id
_entity.type
_entity.pdbx_description
1 polymer ?
#
loop_
_entity_poly.entity_id
_entity_poly.type
_entity_poly.pdbx_seq_one_letter_code
_entity_poly.pdbx_strand_id
1 'polypeptide(L)'
;MQALPFAPEDHWLVAGGAMVLHGIRSATNDIDLGCTRSLADQLEATDCPTVRMSDGTRKLCYAPDIEIFEEWLYDRVVIVDGIPTISLPGLIQMKQELGREKDLRDIRLIEEYLSAHETQQEVK
;
A
#
# COMPACT_ATOMS: atom_id res chain seq x y z
N MET A 1 8.05 -11.35 0.82
CA MET A 1 7.97 -10.66 -0.49
C MET A 1 9.37 -10.26 -0.92
N GLN A 2 9.70 -10.52 -2.16
CA GLN A 2 11.01 -10.14 -2.69
C GLN A 2 11.09 -8.63 -2.91
N ALA A 3 12.29 -8.09 -2.72
CA ALA A 3 12.53 -6.67 -2.97
C ALA A 3 12.37 -6.37 -4.46
N LEU A 4 11.69 -5.27 -4.75
CA LEU A 4 11.53 -4.78 -6.12
C LEU A 4 12.75 -3.97 -6.53
N PRO A 5 13.02 -3.85 -7.85
CA PRO A 5 14.20 -3.13 -8.35
C PRO A 5 14.01 -1.60 -8.34
N PHE A 6 13.30 -1.08 -7.35
CA PHE A 6 13.04 0.35 -7.22
C PHE A 6 13.70 0.88 -5.94
N ALA A 7 14.09 2.16 -5.96
CA ALA A 7 14.61 2.80 -4.78
C ALA A 7 13.57 2.79 -3.65
N PRO A 8 13.97 2.52 -2.39
CA PRO A 8 13.00 2.45 -1.29
C PRO A 8 12.22 3.74 -1.08
N GLU A 9 12.80 4.89 -1.40
CA GLU A 9 12.15 6.19 -1.27
C GLU A 9 11.11 6.47 -2.36
N ASP A 10 11.04 5.63 -3.41
CA ASP A 10 10.17 5.89 -4.56
C ASP A 10 8.92 5.03 -4.61
N HIS A 11 8.78 4.07 -3.70
CA HIS A 11 7.61 3.18 -3.69
C HIS A 11 7.27 2.70 -2.28
N TRP A 12 6.02 2.25 -2.11
CA TRP A 12 5.54 1.71 -0.83
C TRP A 12 4.39 0.75 -1.07
N LEU A 13 4.25 -0.25 -0.18
CA LEU A 13 3.13 -1.18 -0.23
C LEU A 13 1.85 -0.52 0.30
N VAL A 14 0.73 -0.83 -0.34
CA VAL A 14 -0.60 -0.38 0.09
C VAL A 14 -1.57 -1.57 0.05
N ALA A 15 -2.80 -1.36 0.52
CA ALA A 15 -3.89 -2.33 0.45
C ALA A 15 -3.54 -3.71 1.05
N GLY A 16 -3.85 -4.80 0.34
CA GLY A 16 -3.67 -6.16 0.87
C GLY A 16 -2.24 -6.51 1.23
N GLY A 17 -1.27 -6.09 0.40
CA GLY A 17 0.14 -6.33 0.69
C GLY A 17 0.60 -5.66 1.98
N ALA A 18 0.13 -4.43 2.22
CA ALA A 18 0.42 -3.73 3.47
C ALA A 18 -0.19 -4.46 4.66
N MET A 19 -1.41 -4.98 4.53
CA MET A 19 -2.04 -5.76 5.60
C MET A 19 -1.24 -7.02 5.94
N VAL A 20 -0.69 -7.68 4.92
CA VAL A 20 0.16 -8.87 5.14
C VAL A 20 1.42 -8.49 5.91
N LEU A 21 2.12 -7.43 5.50
CA LEU A 21 3.35 -7.02 6.17
C LEU A 21 3.11 -6.56 7.60
N HIS A 22 2.01 -5.86 7.87
CA HIS A 22 1.67 -5.46 9.22
C HIS A 22 1.20 -6.63 10.10
N GLY A 23 1.04 -7.83 9.52
CA GLY A 23 0.65 -9.01 10.29
C GLY A 23 -0.84 -9.16 10.51
N ILE A 24 -1.66 -8.42 9.78
CA ILE A 24 -3.11 -8.43 9.93
C ILE A 24 -3.76 -9.51 9.07
N ARG A 25 -3.17 -9.77 7.91
CA ARG A 25 -3.65 -10.77 6.96
C ARG A 25 -2.53 -11.74 6.64
N SER A 26 -2.86 -13.02 6.44
CA SER A 26 -1.84 -14.05 6.21
C SER A 26 -1.32 -14.07 4.77
N ALA A 27 -2.14 -13.65 3.79
CA ALA A 27 -1.75 -13.70 2.38
C ALA A 27 -2.58 -12.75 1.54
N THR A 28 -2.06 -12.41 0.37
CA THR A 28 -2.78 -11.65 -0.65
C THR A 28 -2.39 -12.19 -2.02
N ASN A 29 -3.33 -12.13 -2.97
CA ASN A 29 -3.08 -12.58 -4.35
C ASN A 29 -2.50 -11.47 -5.21
N ASP A 30 -2.86 -10.22 -4.92
CA ASP A 30 -2.43 -9.07 -5.70
C ASP A 30 -1.60 -8.13 -4.84
N ILE A 31 -0.64 -7.47 -5.46
CA ILE A 31 0.22 -6.48 -4.80
C ILE A 31 -0.08 -5.12 -5.41
N ASP A 32 -0.49 -4.19 -4.56
CA ASP A 32 -0.69 -2.79 -4.94
C ASP A 32 0.39 -1.94 -4.29
N LEU A 33 0.98 -1.06 -5.08
CA LEU A 33 2.03 -0.16 -4.62
C LEU A 33 1.63 1.28 -4.90
N GLY A 34 2.06 2.19 -4.03
CA GLY A 34 2.11 3.60 -4.36
C GLY A 34 3.51 3.94 -4.84
N CYS A 35 3.66 4.99 -5.62
CA CYS A 35 4.97 5.43 -6.07
C CYS A 35 5.04 6.94 -6.23
N THR A 36 6.28 7.45 -6.27
CA THR A 36 6.53 8.86 -6.57
C THR A 36 6.27 9.12 -8.05
N ARG A 37 6.05 10.40 -8.40
CA ARG A 37 5.94 10.82 -9.79
C ARG A 37 7.19 10.43 -10.58
N SER A 38 8.35 10.56 -9.97
CA SER A 38 9.63 10.23 -10.61
C SER A 38 9.66 8.76 -11.06
N LEU A 39 9.25 7.84 -10.21
CA LEU A 39 9.19 6.42 -10.58
C LEU A 39 8.13 6.17 -11.65
N ALA A 40 6.98 6.82 -11.56
CA ALA A 40 5.94 6.70 -12.57
C ALA A 40 6.45 7.15 -13.94
N ASP A 41 7.20 8.27 -13.98
CA ASP A 41 7.81 8.74 -15.22
C ASP A 41 8.78 7.71 -15.80
N GLN A 42 9.62 7.12 -14.97
CA GLN A 42 10.58 6.10 -15.41
C GLN A 42 9.88 4.88 -15.98
N LEU A 43 8.83 4.40 -15.30
CA LEU A 43 8.10 3.22 -15.73
C LEU A 43 7.37 3.47 -17.06
N GLU A 44 6.73 4.62 -17.21
CA GLU A 44 6.05 4.96 -18.45
C GLU A 44 7.05 5.07 -19.59
N ALA A 45 8.22 5.62 -19.33
CA ALA A 45 9.28 5.76 -20.35
C ALA A 45 9.83 4.41 -20.81
N THR A 46 9.68 3.35 -20.00
CA THR A 46 10.13 1.99 -20.36
C THR A 46 8.98 1.13 -20.87
N ASP A 47 7.93 1.76 -21.39
CA ASP A 47 6.78 1.10 -22.01
C ASP A 47 5.93 0.25 -21.04
N CYS A 48 5.97 0.55 -19.74
CA CYS A 48 5.07 -0.08 -18.80
C CYS A 48 3.63 0.34 -19.14
N PRO A 49 2.68 -0.62 -19.30
CA PRO A 49 1.30 -0.25 -19.61
C PRO A 49 0.73 0.69 -18.54
N THR A 50 0.20 1.81 -18.99
CA THR A 50 -0.23 2.91 -18.12
C THR A 50 -1.65 3.31 -18.42
N VAL A 51 -2.47 3.47 -17.36
CA VAL A 51 -3.85 3.95 -17.45
C VAL A 51 -3.94 5.26 -16.68
N ARG A 52 -4.52 6.28 -17.31
CA ARG A 52 -4.78 7.56 -16.65
C ARG A 52 -6.05 7.45 -15.82
N MET A 53 -5.95 7.80 -14.54
CA MET A 53 -7.10 7.82 -13.63
C MET A 53 -7.87 9.13 -13.78
N SER A 54 -9.08 9.16 -13.23
CA SER A 54 -9.95 10.35 -13.33
C SER A 54 -9.35 11.59 -12.68
N ASP A 55 -8.48 11.44 -11.69
CA ASP A 55 -7.82 12.54 -11.00
C ASP A 55 -6.52 12.99 -11.67
N GLY A 56 -6.16 12.39 -12.82
CA GLY A 56 -4.95 12.72 -13.56
C GLY A 56 -3.73 11.90 -13.18
N THR A 57 -3.80 11.10 -12.13
CA THR A 57 -2.68 10.21 -11.76
C THR A 57 -2.65 8.99 -12.65
N ARG A 58 -1.55 8.24 -12.60
CA ARG A 58 -1.33 7.07 -13.45
C ARG A 58 -1.42 5.78 -12.65
N LYS A 59 -2.03 4.76 -13.24
CA LYS A 59 -1.93 3.40 -12.77
C LYS A 59 -1.03 2.65 -13.74
N LEU A 60 0.05 2.07 -13.23
CA LEU A 60 1.03 1.36 -14.04
C LEU A 60 0.88 -0.14 -13.80
N CYS A 61 0.57 -0.87 -14.86
CA CYS A 61 0.37 -2.32 -14.79
C CYS A 61 1.72 -3.00 -14.96
N TYR A 62 2.47 -3.07 -13.85
CA TYR A 62 3.88 -3.50 -13.85
C TYR A 62 4.02 -4.99 -14.14
N ALA A 63 3.13 -5.81 -13.57
CA ALA A 63 3.12 -7.26 -13.75
C ALA A 63 1.66 -7.74 -13.62
N PRO A 64 1.35 -8.98 -14.00
CA PRO A 64 -0.04 -9.47 -13.91
C PRO A 64 -0.66 -9.33 -12.52
N ASP A 65 0.15 -9.43 -11.47
CA ASP A 65 -0.31 -9.37 -10.08
C ASP A 65 0.20 -8.13 -9.33
N ILE A 66 0.83 -7.17 -10.03
CA ILE A 66 1.40 -5.97 -9.41
C ILE A 66 0.90 -4.74 -10.15
N GLU A 67 0.13 -3.89 -9.45
CA GLU A 67 -0.31 -2.60 -9.95
C GLU A 67 0.34 -1.50 -9.12
N ILE A 68 0.78 -0.43 -9.79
CA ILE A 68 1.48 0.67 -9.14
C ILE A 68 0.69 1.95 -9.39
N PHE A 69 0.37 2.69 -8.34
CA PHE A 69 -0.45 3.89 -8.41
C PHE A 69 0.38 5.12 -8.06
N GLU A 70 0.41 6.08 -8.97
CA GLU A 70 1.17 7.31 -8.80
C GLU A 70 0.66 8.11 -7.61
N GLU A 71 1.57 8.41 -6.66
CA GLU A 71 1.31 9.28 -5.50
C GLU A 71 0.14 8.86 -4.59
N TRP A 72 -0.23 7.59 -4.59
CA TRP A 72 -1.33 7.10 -3.77
C TRP A 72 -0.80 6.79 -2.36
N LEU A 73 -0.86 7.81 -1.51
CA LEU A 73 -0.38 7.69 -0.13
C LEU A 73 -1.24 8.52 0.80
N TYR A 74 -1.59 7.94 1.93
CA TYR A 74 -2.25 8.62 3.04
C TYR A 74 -1.34 8.51 4.26
N ASP A 75 -1.30 9.56 5.06
CA ASP A 75 -0.49 9.67 6.25
C ASP A 75 1.01 9.60 5.93
N ARG A 76 1.63 8.42 6.01
CA ARG A 76 3.07 8.32 5.77
C ARG A 76 3.50 6.91 5.42
N VAL A 77 4.76 6.78 5.00
CA VAL A 77 5.42 5.49 4.76
C VAL A 77 6.19 5.11 6.01
N VAL A 78 6.07 3.85 6.41
CA VAL A 78 6.88 3.27 7.50
C VAL A 78 7.63 2.06 6.94
N ILE A 79 8.70 1.66 7.62
CA ILE A 79 9.47 0.50 7.19
C ILE A 79 9.03 -0.70 8.03
N VAL A 80 8.54 -1.75 7.36
CA VAL A 80 8.14 -3.00 8.00
C VAL A 80 8.96 -4.12 7.37
N ASP A 81 9.75 -4.82 8.17
CA ASP A 81 10.66 -5.88 7.70
C ASP A 81 11.54 -5.41 6.54
N GLY A 82 12.00 -4.16 6.61
CA GLY A 82 12.85 -3.57 5.59
C GLY A 82 12.12 -3.11 4.33
N ILE A 83 10.80 -3.19 4.29
CA ILE A 83 9.99 -2.86 3.11
C ILE A 83 9.19 -1.59 3.37
N PRO A 84 9.30 -0.56 2.49
CA PRO A 84 8.47 0.64 2.61
C PRO A 84 6.99 0.28 2.50
N THR A 85 6.18 0.73 3.46
CA THR A 85 4.79 0.31 3.59
C THR A 85 3.96 1.50 4.09
N ILE A 86 2.74 1.63 3.60
CA ILE A 86 1.83 2.66 4.14
C ILE A 86 1.58 2.40 5.63
N SER A 87 1.52 3.46 6.43
CA SER A 87 1.22 3.36 7.85
C SER A 87 -0.19 2.80 8.07
N LEU A 88 -0.45 2.24 9.26
CA LEU A 88 -1.79 1.73 9.55
C LEU A 88 -2.86 2.83 9.53
N PRO A 89 -2.63 4.03 10.11
CA PRO A 89 -3.60 5.12 9.95
C PRO A 89 -3.85 5.49 8.48
N GLY A 90 -2.80 5.50 7.65
CA GLY A 90 -2.94 5.78 6.22
C GLY A 90 -3.73 4.70 5.51
N LEU A 91 -3.53 3.43 5.88
CA LEU A 91 -4.26 2.32 5.31
C LEU A 91 -5.75 2.41 5.63
N ILE A 92 -6.11 2.81 6.85
CA ILE A 92 -7.49 3.03 7.23
C ILE A 92 -8.11 4.15 6.38
N GLN A 93 -7.41 5.27 6.21
CA GLN A 93 -7.89 6.37 5.38
C GLN A 93 -8.14 5.92 3.95
N MET A 94 -7.20 5.17 3.37
CA MET A 94 -7.33 4.64 2.02
C MET A 94 -8.58 3.78 1.87
N LYS A 95 -8.81 2.88 2.82
CA LYS A 95 -9.97 1.99 2.77
C LYS A 95 -11.28 2.73 3.00
N GLN A 96 -11.28 3.78 3.81
CA GLN A 96 -12.45 4.65 3.98
C GLN A 96 -12.81 5.33 2.66
N GLU A 97 -11.81 5.82 1.92
CA GLU A 97 -12.02 6.45 0.62
C GLU A 97 -12.60 5.46 -0.39
N LEU A 98 -12.11 4.23 -0.41
CA LEU A 98 -12.63 3.19 -1.30
C LEU A 98 -14.05 2.78 -0.91
N GLY A 99 -14.33 2.68 0.38
CA GLY A 99 -15.68 2.53 0.92
C GLY A 99 -16.45 1.27 0.54
N ARG A 100 -15.78 0.25 0.00
CA ARG A 100 -16.44 -1.01 -0.36
C ARG A 100 -16.70 -1.85 0.88
N GLU A 101 -17.60 -2.81 0.79
CA GLU A 101 -17.91 -3.68 1.92
C GLU A 101 -16.68 -4.40 2.45
N LYS A 102 -15.83 -4.90 1.55
CA LYS A 102 -14.58 -5.57 1.94
C LYS A 102 -13.62 -4.59 2.62
N ASP A 103 -13.63 -3.33 2.23
CA ASP A 103 -12.79 -2.31 2.84
C ASP A 103 -13.22 -2.00 4.26
N LEU A 104 -14.53 -1.96 4.51
CA LEU A 104 -15.04 -1.74 5.86
C LEU A 104 -14.70 -2.92 6.79
N ARG A 105 -14.74 -4.14 6.27
CA ARG A 105 -14.30 -5.32 7.04
C ARG A 105 -12.80 -5.26 7.35
N ASP A 106 -12.00 -4.84 6.37
CA ASP A 106 -10.56 -4.69 6.56
C ASP A 106 -10.24 -3.63 7.60
N ILE A 107 -10.99 -2.52 7.61
CA ILE A 107 -10.82 -1.47 8.63
C ILE A 107 -11.03 -2.03 10.02
N ARG A 108 -12.06 -2.87 10.21
CA ARG A 108 -12.30 -3.51 11.51
C ARG A 108 -11.13 -4.38 11.94
N LEU A 109 -10.56 -5.15 11.01
CA LEU A 109 -9.39 -5.98 11.29
C LEU A 109 -8.20 -5.13 11.73
N ILE A 110 -7.98 -4.00 11.05
CA ILE A 110 -6.89 -3.09 11.39
C ILE A 110 -7.12 -2.49 12.77
N GLU A 111 -8.35 -2.07 13.07
CA GLU A 111 -8.68 -1.48 14.36
C GLU A 111 -8.50 -2.48 15.50
N GLU A 112 -8.91 -3.74 15.28
CA GLU A 112 -8.70 -4.79 16.25
C GLU A 112 -7.22 -5.05 16.50
N TYR A 113 -6.42 -5.06 15.44
CA TYR A 113 -4.97 -5.22 15.53
C TYR A 113 -4.35 -4.08 16.33
N LEU A 114 -4.71 -2.84 16.01
CA LEU A 114 -4.19 -1.67 16.73
C LEU A 114 -4.55 -1.70 18.19
N SER A 115 -5.79 -2.05 18.50
CA SER A 115 -6.26 -2.15 19.89
C SER A 115 -5.46 -3.17 20.68
N ALA A 116 -5.23 -4.35 20.11
CA ALA A 116 -4.47 -5.41 20.76
C ALA A 116 -3.02 -4.99 21.01
N HIS A 117 -2.38 -4.34 20.04
CA HIS A 117 -0.98 -3.91 20.17
C HIS A 117 -0.82 -2.69 21.05
N GLU A 118 -1.79 -1.79 21.03
CA GLU A 118 -1.81 -0.64 21.91
C GLU A 118 -1.88 -1.07 23.38
N THR A 119 -2.73 -2.05 23.69
CA THR A 119 -2.82 -2.61 25.03
C THR A 119 -1.49 -3.20 25.47
N GLN A 120 -0.79 -3.89 24.59
CA GLN A 120 0.54 -4.43 24.89
C GLN A 120 1.55 -3.34 25.19
N GLN A 121 1.49 -2.23 24.47
CA GLN A 121 2.39 -1.10 24.68
C GLN A 121 2.14 -0.42 26.02
N GLU A 122 0.90 -0.35 26.45
CA GLU A 122 0.56 0.30 27.72
C GLU A 122 1.07 -0.46 28.94
N VAL A 123 1.28 -1.76 28.80
CA VAL A 123 1.73 -2.62 29.90
C VAL A 123 3.21 -2.43 30.22
N LYS A 124 3.95 -1.78 29.36
CA LYS A 124 5.38 -1.51 29.62
C LYS A 124 5.61 -0.52 30.77
#